data_63c3a67f09e650f45d85b2345b7e92df
#
_entry.id   63c3a67f09e650f45d85b2345b7e92df
#
_cell.length_a   1.000
_cell.length_b   1.000
_cell.length_c   1.000
_cell.angle_alpha   90.00
_cell.angle_beta   90.00
_cell.angle_gamma   90.00
#
_symmetry.space_group_name_H-M   'P 1'
#
loop_
_entity.id
_entity.type
_entity.pdbx_description
1 polymer ?
#
loop_
_entity_poly.entity_id
_entity_poly.type
_entity_poly.pdbx_seq_one_letter_code
_entity_poly.pdbx_strand_id
1 'polypeptide(L)'
;MILGFVILYLFLSVGIGLAAARRVHTVKDFAVAGRSLPLPIVIATVFATWFGAEAVLGISATFVKEGLRGVVADPFGSSLALILVGLFFAPRFYRLNLLTVGDFYRLRYNRAVEVLCAVCIAASYLGWVAAQFKVFGLVLNTVTEGAVSQPVGMVIGAVIILVYTTCGGMFSVAILDFVQISVIMGGLLYIASVVSGLAGGVDVVISHAAQAGKLDLFPPATFAAWIPFIGAWISMMFGSIPQQDVFQRITSAKDERTAIRGSLLGGTLYFCFCFVPMFLAYAATMIDPALFNALLDQDSQLVLPTLILRHTPVFAQILFFGAVLSAVMSCASATLLAPSVMLSENVIKGMMPHLSDREFLRVMRLVVVVFAAVVLAIALSSGSSIYQLVVNTYNVTLVAAFVPLCAGLFWPRATTQGALGALVAGLMTWAGLELFGPSGSI
;
A
#
# COMPACT_ATOMS: atom_id res chain seq x y z
N MET A 1 24.10 17.94 -3.04
CA MET A 1 24.17 16.92 -4.13
C MET A 1 22.95 16.00 -4.13
N ILE A 2 22.59 15.37 -3.02
CA ILE A 2 21.41 14.48 -2.89
C ILE A 2 20.12 15.19 -3.33
N LEU A 3 19.88 16.41 -2.84
CA LEU A 3 18.71 17.20 -3.21
C LEU A 3 18.57 17.41 -4.73
N GLY A 4 19.68 17.67 -5.44
CA GLY A 4 19.66 17.82 -6.90
C GLY A 4 19.20 16.54 -7.62
N PHE A 5 19.64 15.37 -7.16
CA PHE A 5 19.17 14.08 -7.69
C PHE A 5 17.70 13.81 -7.35
N VAL A 6 17.27 14.13 -6.14
CA VAL A 6 15.85 14.02 -5.74
C VAL A 6 14.96 14.88 -6.63
N ILE A 7 15.32 16.14 -6.84
CA ILE A 7 14.58 17.05 -7.73
C ILE A 7 14.53 16.51 -9.16
N LEU A 8 15.67 16.10 -9.70
CA LEU A 8 15.75 15.51 -11.05
C LEU A 8 14.87 14.26 -11.16
N TYR A 9 14.93 13.38 -10.17
CA TYR A 9 14.12 12.15 -10.12
C TYR A 9 12.62 12.45 -10.10
N LEU A 10 12.19 13.43 -9.30
CA LEU A 10 10.79 13.87 -9.24
C LEU A 10 10.32 14.44 -10.57
N PHE A 11 11.11 15.28 -11.24
CA PHE A 11 10.80 15.82 -12.56
C PHE A 11 10.69 14.71 -13.63
N LEU A 12 11.61 13.75 -13.62
CA LEU A 12 11.58 12.60 -14.54
C LEU A 12 10.32 11.75 -14.30
N SER A 13 9.98 11.47 -13.04
CA SER A 13 8.78 10.70 -12.68
C SER A 13 7.51 11.41 -13.14
N VAL A 14 7.38 12.71 -12.90
CA VAL A 14 6.23 13.50 -13.38
C VAL A 14 6.19 13.49 -14.92
N GLY A 15 7.34 13.68 -15.58
CA GLY A 15 7.45 13.65 -17.04
C GLY A 15 6.99 12.32 -17.65
N ILE A 16 7.42 11.19 -17.09
CA ILE A 16 7.01 9.84 -17.52
C ILE A 16 5.50 9.67 -17.29
N GLY A 17 4.99 10.05 -16.11
CA GLY A 17 3.57 9.96 -15.80
C GLY A 17 2.70 10.78 -16.74
N LEU A 18 3.09 12.03 -17.06
CA LEU A 18 2.38 12.88 -18.02
C LEU A 18 2.48 12.36 -19.46
N ALA A 19 3.61 11.76 -19.85
CA ALA A 19 3.73 11.11 -21.15
C ALA A 19 2.77 9.91 -21.28
N ALA A 20 2.65 9.11 -20.20
CA ALA A 20 1.70 8.00 -20.14
C ALA A 20 0.23 8.48 -20.19
N ALA A 21 -0.07 9.65 -19.64
CA ALA A 21 -1.40 10.26 -19.63
C ALA A 21 -1.96 10.52 -21.03
N ARG A 22 -1.10 10.61 -22.07
CA ARG A 22 -1.53 10.74 -23.46
C ARG A 22 -2.34 9.55 -23.99
N ARG A 23 -2.28 8.40 -23.28
CA ARG A 23 -3.05 7.19 -23.64
C ARG A 23 -4.47 7.17 -23.07
N VAL A 24 -4.83 8.15 -22.23
CA VAL A 24 -6.12 8.19 -21.53
C VAL A 24 -7.12 9.02 -22.31
N HIS A 25 -8.08 8.34 -22.92
CA HIS A 25 -9.17 8.95 -23.70
C HIS A 25 -10.55 8.65 -23.13
N THR A 26 -10.69 7.54 -22.40
CA THR A 26 -11.94 7.03 -21.84
C THR A 26 -11.85 6.80 -20.33
N VAL A 27 -13.01 6.66 -19.68
CA VAL A 27 -13.11 6.25 -18.26
C VAL A 27 -12.42 4.89 -18.06
N LYS A 28 -12.57 3.95 -18.99
CA LYS A 28 -11.93 2.64 -18.93
C LYS A 28 -10.40 2.71 -18.99
N ASP A 29 -9.85 3.64 -19.81
CA ASP A 29 -8.41 3.86 -19.86
C ASP A 29 -7.90 4.41 -18.52
N PHE A 30 -8.63 5.37 -17.96
CA PHE A 30 -8.29 5.98 -16.69
C PHE A 30 -8.37 5.00 -15.51
N ALA A 31 -9.43 4.20 -15.45
CA ALA A 31 -9.69 3.32 -14.33
C ALA A 31 -8.87 2.03 -14.36
N VAL A 32 -8.71 1.38 -15.53
CA VAL A 32 -8.13 0.04 -15.67
C VAL A 32 -7.17 -0.09 -16.86
N ALA A 33 -6.54 1.01 -17.30
CA ALA A 33 -5.58 1.05 -18.41
C ALA A 33 -6.09 0.32 -19.69
N GLY A 34 -7.39 0.45 -20.00
CA GLY A 34 -8.02 -0.22 -21.13
C GLY A 34 -7.97 -1.75 -21.10
N ARG A 35 -7.55 -2.38 -19.98
CA ARG A 35 -7.29 -3.83 -19.86
C ARG A 35 -6.20 -4.31 -20.82
N SER A 36 -5.11 -3.59 -20.91
CA SER A 36 -4.06 -3.83 -21.92
C SER A 36 -2.68 -4.14 -21.36
N LEU A 37 -2.53 -4.18 -20.02
CA LEU A 37 -1.23 -4.30 -19.38
C LEU A 37 -0.61 -5.68 -19.58
N PRO A 38 0.63 -5.78 -20.07
CA PRO A 38 1.38 -7.03 -20.19
C PRO A 38 1.91 -7.51 -18.84
N LEU A 39 2.26 -8.80 -18.75
CA LEU A 39 2.68 -9.47 -17.52
C LEU A 39 3.76 -8.73 -16.72
N PRO A 40 4.87 -8.22 -17.29
CA PRO A 40 5.89 -7.53 -16.50
C PRO A 40 5.37 -6.26 -15.82
N ILE A 41 4.47 -5.52 -16.48
CA ILE A 41 3.86 -4.32 -15.90
C ILE A 41 2.87 -4.71 -14.80
N VAL A 42 2.08 -5.78 -14.98
CA VAL A 42 1.17 -6.25 -13.93
C VAL A 42 1.92 -6.72 -12.69
N ILE A 43 3.03 -7.47 -12.84
CA ILE A 43 3.89 -7.86 -11.72
C ILE A 43 4.42 -6.60 -11.00
N ALA A 44 4.95 -5.65 -11.77
CA ALA A 44 5.51 -4.42 -11.23
C ALA A 44 4.47 -3.61 -10.44
N THR A 45 3.28 -3.40 -11.03
CA THR A 45 2.25 -2.60 -10.36
C THR A 45 1.61 -3.31 -9.16
N VAL A 46 1.50 -4.65 -9.17
CA VAL A 46 1.10 -5.42 -7.99
C VAL A 46 2.12 -5.27 -6.88
N PHE A 47 3.40 -5.47 -7.15
CA PHE A 47 4.48 -5.30 -6.18
C PHE A 47 4.54 -3.86 -5.66
N ALA A 48 4.67 -2.88 -6.55
CA ALA A 48 4.96 -1.50 -6.21
C ALA A 48 3.81 -0.77 -5.49
N THR A 49 2.56 -1.20 -5.70
CA THR A 49 1.41 -0.70 -4.95
C THR A 49 1.51 -1.02 -3.46
N TRP A 50 2.01 -2.19 -3.15
CA TRP A 50 2.11 -2.71 -1.77
C TRP A 50 3.46 -2.38 -1.13
N PHE A 51 4.50 -2.17 -1.92
CA PHE A 51 5.82 -1.82 -1.42
C PHE A 51 5.95 -0.29 -1.26
N GLY A 52 5.30 0.24 -0.23
CA GLY A 52 5.26 1.67 0.09
C GLY A 52 6.12 2.06 1.29
N ALA A 53 5.71 3.15 1.93
CA ALA A 53 6.37 3.70 3.13
C ALA A 53 6.43 2.68 4.28
N GLU A 54 5.35 1.93 4.45
CA GLU A 54 5.21 0.90 5.47
C GLU A 54 6.21 -0.22 5.28
N ALA A 55 6.41 -0.70 4.06
CA ALA A 55 7.35 -1.78 3.76
C ALA A 55 8.79 -1.39 4.05
N VAL A 56 9.18 -0.15 3.73
CA VAL A 56 10.56 0.32 3.92
C VAL A 56 10.82 0.75 5.36
N LEU A 57 9.96 1.57 5.95
CA LEU A 57 10.20 2.20 7.26
C LEU A 57 9.38 1.58 8.39
N GLY A 58 8.12 1.21 8.13
CA GLY A 58 7.21 0.70 9.14
C GLY A 58 7.52 -0.74 9.57
N ILE A 59 7.48 -1.67 8.60
CA ILE A 59 7.75 -3.11 8.84
C ILE A 59 9.16 -3.31 9.39
N SER A 60 10.15 -2.63 8.81
CA SER A 60 11.54 -2.74 9.22
C SER A 60 11.77 -2.32 10.68
N ALA A 61 11.15 -1.22 11.10
CA ALA A 61 11.23 -0.75 12.49
C ALA A 61 10.50 -1.69 13.46
N THR A 62 9.32 -2.18 13.08
CA THR A 62 8.55 -3.17 13.87
C THR A 62 9.32 -4.48 14.00
N PHE A 63 9.96 -4.96 12.93
CA PHE A 63 10.80 -6.15 12.97
C PHE A 63 11.96 -6.02 13.98
N VAL A 64 12.64 -4.89 14.02
CA VAL A 64 13.72 -4.67 14.99
C VAL A 64 13.19 -4.75 16.42
N LYS A 65 12.03 -4.17 16.71
CA LYS A 65 11.41 -4.19 18.05
C LYS A 65 10.89 -5.58 18.43
N GLU A 66 10.09 -6.19 17.58
CA GLU A 66 9.23 -7.34 17.91
C GLU A 66 9.61 -8.64 17.19
N GLY A 67 10.56 -8.59 16.24
CA GLY A 67 10.91 -9.73 15.40
C GLY A 67 9.83 -10.07 14.38
N LEU A 68 9.90 -11.29 13.80
CA LEU A 68 8.93 -11.77 12.80
C LEU A 68 7.50 -11.85 13.34
N ARG A 69 7.31 -12.04 14.64
CA ARG A 69 5.97 -12.07 15.26
C ARG A 69 5.24 -10.76 15.11
N GLY A 70 5.95 -9.63 15.26
CA GLY A 70 5.36 -8.29 15.13
C GLY A 70 4.96 -7.91 13.71
N VAL A 71 5.50 -8.60 12.71
CA VAL A 71 5.25 -8.31 11.30
C VAL A 71 4.45 -9.40 10.59
N VAL A 72 3.68 -10.20 11.33
CA VAL A 72 2.86 -11.29 10.75
C VAL A 72 1.77 -10.77 9.83
N ALA A 73 1.22 -9.58 10.12
CA ALA A 73 0.25 -8.94 9.25
C ALA A 73 0.88 -8.61 7.88
N ASP A 74 2.03 -7.97 7.89
CA ASP A 74 2.76 -7.55 6.70
C ASP A 74 4.26 -7.83 6.89
N PRO A 75 4.90 -8.66 6.05
CA PRO A 75 4.49 -9.11 4.71
C PRO A 75 3.74 -10.45 4.64
N PHE A 76 3.55 -11.22 5.71
CA PHE A 76 3.00 -12.58 5.61
C PHE A 76 1.51 -12.56 5.22
N GLY A 77 0.69 -11.75 5.89
CA GLY A 77 -0.74 -11.65 5.59
C GLY A 77 -0.99 -11.01 4.22
N SER A 78 -0.34 -9.90 3.91
CA SER A 78 -0.47 -9.17 2.66
C SER A 78 -0.06 -9.99 1.44
N SER A 79 1.09 -10.66 1.50
CA SER A 79 1.55 -11.51 0.40
C SER A 79 0.63 -12.70 0.17
N LEU A 80 0.16 -13.33 1.26
CA LEU A 80 -0.79 -14.44 1.16
C LEU A 80 -2.12 -13.97 0.58
N ALA A 81 -2.59 -12.76 0.92
CA ALA A 81 -3.76 -12.15 0.27
C ALA A 81 -3.60 -12.08 -1.25
N LEU A 82 -2.47 -11.55 -1.75
CA LEU A 82 -2.20 -11.46 -3.19
C LEU A 82 -2.12 -12.83 -3.87
N ILE A 83 -1.55 -13.82 -3.19
CA ILE A 83 -1.50 -15.21 -3.69
C ILE A 83 -2.91 -15.81 -3.75
N LEU A 84 -3.72 -15.67 -2.68
CA LEU A 84 -5.11 -16.13 -2.65
C LEU A 84 -5.96 -15.44 -3.71
N VAL A 85 -5.73 -14.13 -3.92
CA VAL A 85 -6.38 -13.37 -4.98
C VAL A 85 -6.03 -13.97 -6.34
N GLY A 86 -4.75 -14.24 -6.64
CA GLY A 86 -4.32 -14.85 -7.89
C GLY A 86 -4.97 -16.21 -8.13
N LEU A 87 -5.05 -17.05 -7.09
CA LEU A 87 -5.57 -18.42 -7.19
C LEU A 87 -7.10 -18.48 -7.32
N PHE A 88 -7.81 -17.71 -6.51
CA PHE A 88 -9.26 -17.90 -6.32
C PHE A 88 -10.13 -16.77 -6.86
N PHE A 89 -9.64 -15.52 -6.83
CA PHE A 89 -10.44 -14.34 -7.16
C PHE A 89 -10.16 -13.80 -8.56
N ALA A 90 -8.89 -13.77 -8.99
CA ALA A 90 -8.51 -13.19 -10.28
C ALA A 90 -9.24 -13.80 -11.49
N PRO A 91 -9.41 -15.15 -11.60
CA PRO A 91 -10.17 -15.72 -12.71
C PRO A 91 -11.62 -15.23 -12.74
N ARG A 92 -12.25 -15.10 -11.58
CA ARG A 92 -13.63 -14.64 -11.46
C ARG A 92 -13.77 -13.16 -11.74
N PHE A 93 -12.95 -12.33 -11.13
CA PHE A 93 -12.95 -10.88 -11.32
C PHE A 93 -12.67 -10.51 -12.78
N TYR A 94 -11.70 -11.17 -13.40
CA TYR A 94 -11.34 -10.88 -14.79
C TYR A 94 -12.49 -11.15 -15.76
N ARG A 95 -13.23 -12.27 -15.57
CA ARG A 95 -14.35 -12.67 -16.42
C ARG A 95 -15.58 -11.77 -16.29
N LEU A 96 -15.78 -11.14 -15.12
CA LEU A 96 -16.91 -10.25 -14.89
C LEU A 96 -16.84 -8.95 -15.70
N ASN A 97 -15.66 -8.55 -16.20
CA ASN A 97 -15.46 -7.36 -17.03
C ASN A 97 -15.97 -6.05 -16.40
N LEU A 98 -15.84 -5.91 -15.08
CA LEU A 98 -16.27 -4.76 -14.31
C LEU A 98 -15.14 -3.72 -14.16
N LEU A 99 -15.48 -2.46 -13.85
CA LEU A 99 -14.52 -1.39 -13.60
C LEU A 99 -14.07 -1.34 -12.14
N THR A 100 -14.96 -1.71 -11.22
CA THR A 100 -14.71 -1.65 -9.78
C THR A 100 -15.20 -2.91 -9.09
N VAL A 101 -14.66 -3.19 -7.90
CA VAL A 101 -15.23 -4.24 -7.04
C VAL A 101 -16.64 -3.85 -6.55
N GLY A 102 -16.94 -2.55 -6.48
CA GLY A 102 -18.29 -2.04 -6.17
C GLY A 102 -19.35 -2.51 -7.16
N ASP A 103 -19.02 -2.55 -8.46
CA ASP A 103 -19.92 -3.06 -9.50
C ASP A 103 -20.32 -4.52 -9.26
N PHE A 104 -19.38 -5.34 -8.70
CA PHE A 104 -19.69 -6.71 -8.31
C PHE A 104 -20.76 -6.77 -7.23
N TYR A 105 -20.68 -5.93 -6.19
CA TYR A 105 -21.70 -5.90 -5.14
C TYR A 105 -23.08 -5.49 -5.67
N ARG A 106 -23.11 -4.54 -6.63
CA ARG A 106 -24.35 -4.17 -7.31
C ARG A 106 -24.94 -5.31 -8.13
N LEU A 107 -24.08 -5.98 -8.91
CA LEU A 107 -24.48 -7.10 -9.78
C LEU A 107 -25.00 -8.29 -8.96
N ARG A 108 -24.35 -8.58 -7.82
CA ARG A 108 -24.66 -9.75 -7.00
C ARG A 108 -25.78 -9.52 -5.99
N TYR A 109 -25.92 -8.31 -5.51
CA TYR A 109 -26.86 -7.93 -4.46
C TYR A 109 -27.77 -6.79 -4.91
N ASN A 110 -27.48 -5.57 -4.47
CA ASN A 110 -28.23 -4.37 -4.85
C ASN A 110 -27.42 -3.09 -4.66
N ARG A 111 -28.05 -1.95 -4.97
CA ARG A 111 -27.43 -0.61 -4.85
C ARG A 111 -27.01 -0.25 -3.41
N ALA A 112 -27.75 -0.69 -2.40
CA ALA A 112 -27.43 -0.37 -1.01
C ALA A 112 -26.12 -1.05 -0.57
N VAL A 113 -25.96 -2.35 -0.87
CA VAL A 113 -24.72 -3.09 -0.59
C VAL A 113 -23.54 -2.48 -1.37
N GLU A 114 -23.75 -2.14 -2.65
CA GLU A 114 -22.73 -1.46 -3.48
C GLU A 114 -22.21 -0.19 -2.82
N VAL A 115 -23.11 0.74 -2.48
CA VAL A 115 -22.72 2.05 -1.92
C VAL A 115 -22.05 1.92 -0.56
N LEU A 116 -22.62 1.08 0.32
CA LEU A 116 -22.04 0.86 1.65
C LEU A 116 -20.66 0.24 1.58
N CYS A 117 -20.46 -0.83 0.80
CA CYS A 117 -19.15 -1.42 0.61
C CYS A 117 -18.17 -0.42 -0.03
N ALA A 118 -18.61 0.33 -1.06
CA ALA A 118 -17.77 1.32 -1.74
C ALA A 118 -17.28 2.43 -0.80
N VAL A 119 -18.15 2.93 0.06
CA VAL A 119 -17.78 3.96 1.05
C VAL A 119 -16.83 3.39 2.10
N CYS A 120 -17.11 2.19 2.64
CA CYS A 120 -16.22 1.55 3.62
C CYS A 120 -14.82 1.26 3.04
N ILE A 121 -14.78 0.70 1.83
CA ILE A 121 -13.51 0.43 1.15
C ILE A 121 -12.78 1.74 0.85
N ALA A 122 -13.46 2.79 0.36
CA ALA A 122 -12.81 4.06 0.08
C ALA A 122 -12.29 4.73 1.37
N ALA A 123 -13.05 4.67 2.47
CA ALA A 123 -12.63 5.21 3.76
C ALA A 123 -11.40 4.50 4.31
N SER A 124 -11.25 3.21 4.07
CA SER A 124 -10.08 2.45 4.51
C SER A 124 -8.76 2.97 3.92
N TYR A 125 -8.75 3.56 2.72
CA TYR A 125 -7.55 4.12 2.11
C TYR A 125 -7.04 5.41 2.76
N LEU A 126 -7.85 6.09 3.58
CA LEU A 126 -7.47 7.39 4.17
C LEU A 126 -6.17 7.29 4.99
N GLY A 127 -6.06 6.28 5.84
CA GLY A 127 -4.85 6.04 6.63
C GLY A 127 -3.65 5.65 5.78
N TRP A 128 -3.85 4.76 4.82
CA TRP A 128 -2.76 4.27 3.97
C TRP A 128 -2.11 5.37 3.14
N VAL A 129 -2.91 6.20 2.46
CA VAL A 129 -2.39 7.33 1.68
C VAL A 129 -1.77 8.41 2.59
N ALA A 130 -2.36 8.64 3.78
CA ALA A 130 -1.80 9.59 4.76
C ALA A 130 -0.39 9.17 5.21
N ALA A 131 -0.15 7.86 5.40
CA ALA A 131 1.17 7.32 5.70
C ALA A 131 2.20 7.65 4.60
N GLN A 132 1.82 7.51 3.32
CA GLN A 132 2.68 7.84 2.19
C GLN A 132 3.04 9.34 2.18
N PHE A 133 2.08 10.23 2.39
CA PHE A 133 2.36 11.67 2.45
C PHE A 133 3.28 12.02 3.62
N LYS A 134 3.13 11.39 4.78
CA LYS A 134 4.01 11.59 5.93
C LYS A 134 5.46 11.23 5.59
N VAL A 135 5.69 10.09 4.94
CA VAL A 135 7.05 9.67 4.55
C VAL A 135 7.61 10.56 3.46
N PHE A 136 6.80 11.02 2.51
CA PHE A 136 7.27 11.99 1.52
C PHE A 136 7.77 13.27 2.21
N GLY A 137 7.02 13.79 3.17
CA GLY A 137 7.41 14.92 3.98
C GLY A 137 8.68 14.67 4.79
N LEU A 138 8.81 13.50 5.41
CA LEU A 138 9.98 13.07 6.16
C LEU A 138 11.23 13.03 5.27
N VAL A 139 11.12 12.44 4.09
CA VAL A 139 12.24 12.35 3.12
C VAL A 139 12.69 13.74 2.69
N LEU A 140 11.76 14.64 2.30
CA LEU A 140 12.13 16.00 1.90
C LEU A 140 12.76 16.78 3.05
N ASN A 141 12.22 16.69 4.27
CA ASN A 141 12.80 17.31 5.45
C ASN A 141 14.23 16.82 5.70
N THR A 142 14.44 15.52 5.63
CA THR A 142 15.74 14.88 5.87
C THR A 142 16.76 15.27 4.80
N VAL A 143 16.41 15.22 3.51
CA VAL A 143 17.32 15.53 2.39
C VAL A 143 17.65 17.02 2.32
N THR A 144 16.78 17.88 2.83
CA THR A 144 17.01 19.35 2.88
C THR A 144 17.60 19.81 4.21
N GLU A 145 17.99 18.88 5.11
CA GLU A 145 18.55 19.20 6.43
C GLU A 145 17.63 20.12 7.26
N GLY A 146 16.30 19.93 7.12
CA GLY A 146 15.29 20.73 7.81
C GLY A 146 14.87 22.02 7.10
N ALA A 147 15.49 22.41 5.98
CA ALA A 147 15.11 23.60 5.23
C ALA A 147 13.66 23.56 4.71
N VAL A 148 13.19 22.36 4.34
CA VAL A 148 11.77 22.10 4.06
C VAL A 148 11.17 21.40 5.28
N SER A 149 10.21 22.03 5.95
CA SER A 149 9.50 21.39 7.07
C SER A 149 8.69 20.19 6.59
N GLN A 150 8.51 19.19 7.46
CA GLN A 150 7.77 17.98 7.12
C GLN A 150 6.35 18.26 6.58
N PRO A 151 5.52 19.19 7.17
CA PRO A 151 4.22 19.54 6.60
C PRO A 151 4.31 20.14 5.19
N VAL A 152 5.29 20.99 4.92
CA VAL A 152 5.50 21.54 3.57
C VAL A 152 5.91 20.44 2.60
N GLY A 153 6.77 19.51 3.02
CA GLY A 153 7.15 18.34 2.24
C GLY A 153 5.96 17.43 1.90
N MET A 154 5.01 17.25 2.83
CA MET A 154 3.76 16.50 2.58
C MET A 154 2.92 17.17 1.48
N VAL A 155 2.77 18.50 1.53
CA VAL A 155 2.03 19.28 0.51
C VAL A 155 2.71 19.15 -0.85
N ILE A 156 4.03 19.30 -0.91
CA ILE A 156 4.80 19.14 -2.16
C ILE A 156 4.60 17.73 -2.74
N GLY A 157 4.73 16.69 -1.91
CA GLY A 157 4.53 15.30 -2.31
C GLY A 157 3.13 15.04 -2.84
N ALA A 158 2.11 15.51 -2.13
CA ALA A 158 0.73 15.39 -2.56
C ALA A 158 0.49 16.05 -3.93
N VAL A 159 0.99 17.26 -4.16
CA VAL A 159 0.87 17.96 -5.45
C VAL A 159 1.57 17.18 -6.58
N ILE A 160 2.79 16.72 -6.35
CA ILE A 160 3.55 15.95 -7.34
C ILE A 160 2.79 14.68 -7.75
N ILE A 161 2.31 13.91 -6.76
CA ILE A 161 1.57 12.68 -6.99
C ILE A 161 0.24 12.96 -7.70
N LEU A 162 -0.47 14.01 -7.30
CA LEU A 162 -1.73 14.42 -7.92
C LEU A 162 -1.58 14.75 -9.40
N VAL A 163 -0.54 15.45 -9.81
CA VAL A 163 -0.35 15.91 -11.19
C VAL A 163 -0.42 14.75 -12.18
N TYR A 164 0.38 13.70 -11.99
CA TYR A 164 0.40 12.61 -12.95
C TYR A 164 -0.75 11.60 -12.73
N THR A 165 -1.20 11.40 -11.47
CA THR A 165 -2.31 10.50 -11.18
C THR A 165 -3.62 11.02 -11.76
N THR A 166 -3.91 12.31 -11.59
CA THR A 166 -5.13 12.95 -12.10
C THR A 166 -5.15 13.02 -13.65
N CYS A 167 -3.99 13.22 -14.28
CA CYS A 167 -3.91 13.25 -15.74
C CYS A 167 -4.00 11.86 -16.37
N GLY A 168 -3.30 10.88 -15.83
CA GLY A 168 -3.07 9.61 -16.50
C GLY A 168 -3.68 8.37 -15.87
N GLY A 169 -4.27 8.48 -14.68
CA GLY A 169 -4.93 7.35 -14.03
C GLY A 169 -4.07 6.09 -14.01
N MET A 170 -4.68 4.93 -14.26
CA MET A 170 -4.01 3.63 -14.20
C MET A 170 -2.87 3.46 -15.22
N PHE A 171 -2.90 4.14 -16.39
CA PHE A 171 -1.76 4.09 -17.32
C PHE A 171 -0.51 4.76 -16.74
N SER A 172 -0.66 5.95 -16.14
CA SER A 172 0.48 6.63 -15.51
C SER A 172 1.00 5.85 -14.30
N VAL A 173 0.11 5.36 -13.45
CA VAL A 173 0.47 4.54 -12.29
C VAL A 173 1.27 3.31 -12.75
N ALA A 174 0.73 2.50 -13.66
CA ALA A 174 1.36 1.24 -14.07
C ALA A 174 2.71 1.40 -14.79
N ILE A 175 2.87 2.44 -15.60
CA ILE A 175 4.14 2.71 -16.29
C ILE A 175 5.18 3.24 -15.32
N LEU A 176 4.79 4.13 -14.40
CA LEU A 176 5.69 4.60 -13.35
C LEU A 176 6.09 3.46 -12.41
N ASP A 177 5.16 2.63 -11.98
CA ASP A 177 5.44 1.46 -11.15
C ASP A 177 6.52 0.57 -11.76
N PHE A 178 6.46 0.35 -13.08
CA PHE A 178 7.45 -0.46 -13.81
C PHE A 178 8.85 0.16 -13.78
N VAL A 179 8.97 1.47 -13.84
CA VAL A 179 10.26 2.18 -13.70
C VAL A 179 10.70 2.17 -12.24
N GLN A 180 9.79 2.47 -11.32
CA GLN A 180 10.05 2.63 -9.91
C GLN A 180 10.48 1.32 -9.24
N ILE A 181 9.92 0.17 -9.63
CA ILE A 181 10.35 -1.14 -9.10
C ILE A 181 11.84 -1.39 -9.37
N SER A 182 12.35 -0.96 -10.52
CA SER A 182 13.76 -1.12 -10.86
C SER A 182 14.66 -0.28 -9.94
N VAL A 183 14.23 0.94 -9.62
CA VAL A 183 14.94 1.84 -8.68
C VAL A 183 14.87 1.29 -7.25
N ILE A 184 13.69 0.81 -6.82
CA ILE A 184 13.49 0.20 -5.49
C ILE A 184 14.39 -1.02 -5.33
N MET A 185 14.28 -1.99 -6.24
CA MET A 185 15.02 -3.24 -6.12
C MET A 185 16.52 -3.04 -6.26
N GLY A 186 16.96 -2.34 -7.32
CA GLY A 186 18.38 -2.09 -7.55
C GLY A 186 19.00 -1.25 -6.43
N GLY A 187 18.30 -0.21 -5.99
CA GLY A 187 18.74 0.68 -4.91
C GLY A 187 18.89 -0.04 -3.58
N LEU A 188 17.83 -0.73 -3.11
CA LEU A 188 17.86 -1.39 -1.81
C LEU A 188 18.81 -2.60 -1.77
N LEU A 189 18.94 -3.37 -2.87
CA LEU A 189 19.92 -4.46 -2.93
C LEU A 189 21.36 -3.96 -2.91
N TYR A 190 21.67 -2.88 -3.62
CA TYR A 190 22.98 -2.24 -3.54
C TYR A 190 23.27 -1.78 -2.11
N ILE A 191 22.31 -1.11 -1.46
CA ILE A 191 22.45 -0.65 -0.08
C ILE A 191 22.64 -1.84 0.87
N ALA A 192 21.89 -2.93 0.67
CA ALA A 192 22.04 -4.13 1.47
C ALA A 192 23.45 -4.72 1.35
N SER A 193 24.07 -4.67 0.17
CA SER A 193 25.47 -5.10 -0.01
C SER A 193 26.45 -4.22 0.77
N VAL A 194 26.26 -2.89 0.75
CA VAL A 194 27.11 -1.93 1.48
C VAL A 194 26.95 -2.11 2.99
N VAL A 195 25.71 -2.14 3.48
CA VAL A 195 25.40 -2.27 4.91
C VAL A 195 25.83 -3.63 5.46
N SER A 196 25.66 -4.69 4.68
CA SER A 196 26.17 -6.02 5.02
C SER A 196 27.68 -6.00 5.28
N GLY A 197 28.45 -5.33 4.42
CA GLY A 197 29.89 -5.17 4.63
C GLY A 197 30.25 -4.43 5.94
N LEU A 198 29.46 -3.41 6.30
CA LEU A 198 29.63 -2.66 7.55
C LEU A 198 29.28 -3.47 8.81
N ALA A 199 28.29 -4.38 8.69
CA ALA A 199 27.83 -5.21 9.79
C ALA A 199 28.61 -6.54 9.95
N GLY A 200 29.63 -6.78 9.12
CA GLY A 200 30.47 -7.99 9.18
C GLY A 200 29.99 -9.16 8.34
N GLY A 201 28.96 -8.99 7.53
CA GLY A 201 28.40 -10.00 6.60
C GLY A 201 26.94 -10.33 6.85
N VAL A 202 26.27 -10.86 5.84
CA VAL A 202 24.85 -11.25 5.90
C VAL A 202 24.62 -12.32 6.96
N ASP A 203 25.48 -13.32 7.00
CA ASP A 203 25.42 -14.46 7.93
C ASP A 203 25.62 -14.03 9.38
N VAL A 204 26.44 -13.02 9.65
CA VAL A 204 26.64 -12.45 10.99
C VAL A 204 25.35 -11.78 11.46
N VAL A 205 24.73 -10.96 10.61
CA VAL A 205 23.48 -10.27 10.94
C VAL A 205 22.33 -11.26 11.17
N ILE A 206 22.19 -12.27 10.29
CA ILE A 206 21.13 -13.28 10.44
C ILE A 206 21.36 -14.14 11.68
N SER A 207 22.59 -14.57 11.94
CA SER A 207 22.91 -15.38 13.13
C SER A 207 22.66 -14.61 14.42
N HIS A 208 23.01 -13.32 14.45
CA HIS A 208 22.74 -12.45 15.59
C HIS A 208 21.22 -12.25 15.80
N ALA A 209 20.46 -12.03 14.73
CA ALA A 209 19.00 -11.91 14.80
C ALA A 209 18.34 -13.21 15.29
N ALA A 210 18.85 -14.38 14.85
CA ALA A 210 18.37 -15.68 15.30
C ALA A 210 18.64 -15.89 16.79
N GLN A 211 19.86 -15.59 17.26
CA GLN A 211 20.23 -15.70 18.69
C GLN A 211 19.41 -14.74 19.56
N ALA A 212 19.05 -13.58 19.04
CA ALA A 212 18.17 -12.60 19.71
C ALA A 212 16.68 -12.99 19.66
N GLY A 213 16.31 -14.15 19.08
CA GLY A 213 14.92 -14.60 18.95
C GLY A 213 14.07 -13.79 17.97
N LYS A 214 14.69 -12.95 17.11
CA LYS A 214 13.97 -12.09 16.16
C LYS A 214 13.40 -12.87 14.98
N LEU A 215 13.93 -14.05 14.70
CA LEU A 215 13.46 -14.92 13.61
C LEU A 215 12.36 -15.91 14.05
N ASP A 216 11.96 -15.90 15.30
CA ASP A 216 10.84 -16.70 15.79
C ASP A 216 9.52 -16.14 15.26
N LEU A 217 8.87 -16.88 14.37
CA LEU A 217 7.60 -16.45 13.77
C LEU A 217 6.41 -16.73 14.68
N PHE A 218 6.38 -17.90 15.33
CA PHE A 218 5.21 -18.33 16.10
C PHE A 218 5.25 -17.84 17.54
N PRO A 219 4.10 -17.42 18.11
CA PRO A 219 4.01 -17.03 19.50
C PRO A 219 4.14 -18.23 20.44
N PRO A 220 4.37 -18.01 21.75
CA PRO A 220 4.32 -19.07 22.75
C PRO A 220 3.02 -19.88 22.66
N ALA A 221 3.04 -21.17 23.01
CA ALA A 221 1.90 -22.07 22.92
C ALA A 221 0.81 -21.79 23.99
N THR A 222 0.36 -20.53 24.07
CA THR A 222 -0.73 -20.08 24.95
C THR A 222 -1.85 -19.48 24.11
N PHE A 223 -3.09 -19.74 24.52
CA PHE A 223 -4.28 -19.23 23.82
C PHE A 223 -4.27 -17.68 23.73
N ALA A 224 -3.86 -17.00 24.79
CA ALA A 224 -3.77 -15.56 24.86
C ALA A 224 -2.78 -14.96 23.86
N ALA A 225 -1.68 -15.67 23.50
CA ALA A 225 -0.71 -15.22 22.53
C ALA A 225 -1.12 -15.49 21.08
N TRP A 226 -1.89 -16.58 20.86
CA TRP A 226 -2.32 -16.96 19.51
C TRP A 226 -3.50 -16.13 18.97
N ILE A 227 -4.39 -15.63 19.82
CA ILE A 227 -5.55 -14.82 19.37
C ILE A 227 -5.08 -13.56 18.66
N PRO A 228 -4.27 -12.66 19.24
CA PRO A 228 -3.83 -11.45 18.56
C PRO A 228 -2.96 -11.76 17.33
N PHE A 229 -2.13 -12.81 17.40
CA PHE A 229 -1.31 -13.23 16.25
C PHE A 229 -2.16 -13.65 15.04
N ILE A 230 -3.15 -14.53 15.26
CA ILE A 230 -4.07 -14.95 14.19
C ILE A 230 -4.94 -13.77 13.75
N GLY A 231 -5.39 -12.94 14.67
CA GLY A 231 -6.17 -11.75 14.39
C GLY A 231 -5.45 -10.79 13.45
N ALA A 232 -4.20 -10.44 13.75
CA ALA A 232 -3.37 -9.58 12.92
C ALA A 232 -3.13 -10.18 11.52
N TRP A 233 -2.84 -11.47 11.44
CA TRP A 233 -2.65 -12.18 10.18
C TRP A 233 -3.91 -12.17 9.31
N ILE A 234 -5.06 -12.54 9.90
CA ILE A 234 -6.36 -12.60 9.20
C ILE A 234 -6.82 -11.21 8.76
N SER A 235 -6.65 -10.19 9.61
CA SER A 235 -7.08 -8.82 9.29
C SER A 235 -6.40 -8.31 8.02
N MET A 236 -5.09 -8.44 7.94
CA MET A 236 -4.35 -8.03 6.74
C MET A 236 -4.64 -8.93 5.54
N MET A 237 -4.62 -10.25 5.73
CA MET A 237 -4.82 -11.23 4.66
C MET A 237 -6.20 -11.10 4.01
N PHE A 238 -7.26 -11.15 4.79
CA PHE A 238 -8.62 -11.14 4.26
C PHE A 238 -9.17 -9.73 4.02
N GLY A 239 -8.74 -8.75 4.84
CA GLY A 239 -9.12 -7.35 4.65
C GLY A 239 -8.56 -6.74 3.36
N SER A 240 -7.45 -7.27 2.84
CA SER A 240 -6.84 -6.82 1.59
C SER A 240 -7.58 -7.30 0.34
N ILE A 241 -8.25 -8.45 0.39
CA ILE A 241 -8.87 -9.09 -0.78
C ILE A 241 -9.96 -8.21 -1.43
N PRO A 242 -10.85 -7.52 -0.68
CA PRO A 242 -11.89 -6.68 -1.28
C PRO A 242 -11.39 -5.28 -1.69
N GLN A 243 -10.10 -4.99 -1.57
CA GLN A 243 -9.55 -3.69 -1.90
C GLN A 243 -9.64 -3.38 -3.40
N GLN A 244 -10.00 -2.13 -3.73
CA GLN A 244 -10.19 -1.70 -5.11
C GLN A 244 -8.89 -1.67 -5.91
N ASP A 245 -7.74 -1.39 -5.29
CA ASP A 245 -6.44 -1.43 -5.97
C ASP A 245 -6.08 -2.84 -6.44
N VAL A 246 -6.35 -3.87 -5.62
CA VAL A 246 -6.18 -5.28 -6.00
C VAL A 246 -7.04 -5.63 -7.21
N PHE A 247 -8.32 -5.24 -7.17
CA PHE A 247 -9.24 -5.43 -8.29
C PHE A 247 -8.74 -4.74 -9.56
N GLN A 248 -8.28 -3.48 -9.46
CA GLN A 248 -7.77 -2.72 -10.60
C GLN A 248 -6.58 -3.39 -11.28
N ARG A 249 -5.60 -3.92 -10.52
CA ARG A 249 -4.41 -4.57 -11.10
C ARG A 249 -4.79 -5.82 -11.87
N ILE A 250 -5.70 -6.62 -11.31
CA ILE A 250 -6.23 -7.83 -11.96
C ILE A 250 -6.94 -7.45 -13.26
N THR A 251 -7.86 -6.51 -13.19
CA THR A 251 -8.72 -6.13 -14.33
C THR A 251 -7.99 -5.30 -15.37
N SER A 252 -6.86 -4.68 -15.05
CA SER A 252 -6.00 -3.96 -15.99
C SER A 252 -5.14 -4.87 -16.86
N ALA A 253 -4.99 -6.15 -16.52
CA ALA A 253 -4.23 -7.12 -17.28
C ALA A 253 -4.84 -7.35 -18.69
N LYS A 254 -3.99 -7.66 -19.68
CA LYS A 254 -4.43 -7.90 -21.06
C LYS A 254 -5.27 -9.19 -21.24
N ASP A 255 -5.06 -10.17 -20.37
CA ASP A 255 -5.77 -11.46 -20.37
C ASP A 255 -5.82 -12.08 -18.98
N GLU A 256 -6.69 -13.10 -18.79
CA GLU A 256 -6.90 -13.79 -17.53
C GLU A 256 -5.61 -14.45 -16.98
N ARG A 257 -4.79 -15.02 -17.86
CA ARG A 257 -3.53 -15.67 -17.47
C ARG A 257 -2.53 -14.64 -16.93
N THR A 258 -2.49 -13.48 -17.55
CA THR A 258 -1.67 -12.35 -17.10
C THR A 258 -2.14 -11.84 -15.74
N ALA A 259 -3.45 -11.75 -15.52
CA ALA A 259 -4.02 -11.35 -14.24
C ALA A 259 -3.62 -12.32 -13.10
N ILE A 260 -3.80 -13.62 -13.33
CA ILE A 260 -3.43 -14.67 -12.36
C ILE A 260 -1.92 -14.66 -12.07
N ARG A 261 -1.10 -14.75 -13.11
CA ARG A 261 0.37 -14.82 -12.97
C ARG A 261 0.92 -13.53 -12.38
N GLY A 262 0.38 -12.38 -12.75
CA GLY A 262 0.77 -11.06 -12.23
C GLY A 262 0.55 -10.95 -10.73
N SER A 263 -0.61 -11.40 -10.23
CA SER A 263 -0.91 -11.43 -8.80
C SER A 263 -0.02 -12.40 -8.03
N LEU A 264 0.16 -13.63 -8.54
CA LEU A 264 1.00 -14.63 -7.89
C LEU A 264 2.47 -14.20 -7.81
N LEU A 265 3.04 -13.78 -8.95
CA LEU A 265 4.45 -13.39 -9.02
C LEU A 265 4.70 -12.07 -8.30
N GLY A 266 3.79 -11.09 -8.41
CA GLY A 266 3.89 -9.82 -7.70
C GLY A 266 3.83 -9.99 -6.19
N GLY A 267 2.88 -10.81 -5.69
CA GLY A 267 2.76 -11.12 -4.27
C GLY A 267 3.95 -11.91 -3.72
N THR A 268 4.46 -12.89 -4.47
CA THR A 268 5.68 -13.63 -4.08
C THR A 268 6.91 -12.72 -4.06
N LEU A 269 7.05 -11.84 -5.07
CA LEU A 269 8.15 -10.88 -5.12
C LEU A 269 8.10 -9.92 -3.95
N TYR A 270 6.90 -9.42 -3.61
CA TYR A 270 6.68 -8.57 -2.44
C TYR A 270 7.13 -9.26 -1.16
N PHE A 271 6.67 -10.50 -0.93
CA PHE A 271 7.07 -11.29 0.24
C PHE A 271 8.59 -11.40 0.37
N CYS A 272 9.26 -11.85 -0.69
CA CYS A 272 10.71 -12.04 -0.64
C CYS A 272 11.46 -10.72 -0.43
N PHE A 273 10.98 -9.63 -1.03
CA PHE A 273 11.72 -8.37 -1.02
C PHE A 273 11.54 -7.56 0.28
N CYS A 274 10.45 -7.75 1.02
CA CYS A 274 10.24 -7.10 2.32
C CYS A 274 11.31 -7.45 3.37
N PHE A 275 11.99 -8.58 3.24
CA PHE A 275 13.09 -8.94 4.15
C PHE A 275 14.33 -8.04 3.96
N VAL A 276 14.49 -7.35 2.81
CA VAL A 276 15.62 -6.46 2.57
C VAL A 276 15.61 -5.25 3.50
N PRO A 277 14.52 -4.45 3.61
CA PRO A 277 14.46 -3.36 4.59
C PRO A 277 14.57 -3.84 6.05
N MET A 278 14.01 -5.01 6.38
CA MET A 278 14.14 -5.59 7.73
C MET A 278 15.61 -5.89 8.06
N PHE A 279 16.34 -6.49 7.12
CA PHE A 279 17.76 -6.74 7.24
C PHE A 279 18.55 -5.44 7.47
N LEU A 280 18.27 -4.40 6.68
CA LEU A 280 18.93 -3.10 6.79
C LEU A 280 18.71 -2.46 8.18
N ALA A 281 17.46 -2.45 8.65
CA ALA A 281 17.13 -1.85 9.94
C ALA A 281 17.73 -2.65 11.12
N TYR A 282 17.77 -3.97 11.02
CA TYR A 282 18.40 -4.79 12.03
C TYR A 282 19.93 -4.62 12.03
N ALA A 283 20.55 -4.60 10.88
CA ALA A 283 21.98 -4.34 10.74
C ALA A 283 22.39 -2.97 11.35
N ALA A 284 21.52 -1.95 11.25
CA ALA A 284 21.75 -0.66 11.88
C ALA A 284 22.02 -0.79 13.39
N THR A 285 21.23 -1.60 14.10
CA THR A 285 21.39 -1.82 15.56
C THR A 285 22.69 -2.54 15.92
N MET A 286 23.32 -3.23 14.98
CA MET A 286 24.63 -3.88 15.18
C MET A 286 25.79 -2.92 14.86
N ILE A 287 25.60 -2.01 13.90
CA ILE A 287 26.63 -1.03 13.48
C ILE A 287 26.82 0.05 14.55
N ASP A 288 25.75 0.62 15.07
CA ASP A 288 25.78 1.62 16.15
C ASP A 288 24.62 1.40 17.15
N PRO A 289 24.79 0.44 18.09
CA PRO A 289 23.73 0.06 19.02
C PRO A 289 23.20 1.22 19.88
N ALA A 290 24.09 2.13 20.33
CA ALA A 290 23.70 3.23 21.20
C ALA A 290 22.78 4.23 20.51
N LEU A 291 23.13 4.61 19.27
CA LEU A 291 22.34 5.54 18.47
C LEU A 291 21.00 4.94 18.06
N PHE A 292 21.01 3.73 17.50
CA PHE A 292 19.81 3.17 16.89
C PHE A 292 18.80 2.63 17.90
N ASN A 293 19.23 2.14 19.07
CA ASN A 293 18.30 1.81 20.14
C ASN A 293 17.59 3.06 20.69
N ALA A 294 18.31 4.18 20.84
CA ALA A 294 17.68 5.43 21.24
C ALA A 294 16.67 5.96 20.17
N LEU A 295 16.99 5.82 18.89
CA LEU A 295 16.07 6.19 17.80
C LEU A 295 14.84 5.29 17.74
N LEU A 296 14.97 3.99 18.00
CA LEU A 296 13.83 3.08 18.04
C LEU A 296 12.80 3.49 19.09
N ASP A 297 13.23 4.04 20.22
CA ASP A 297 12.33 4.49 21.28
C ASP A 297 11.72 5.88 21.00
N GLN A 298 12.46 6.78 20.33
CA GLN A 298 12.02 8.14 20.03
C GLN A 298 11.20 8.23 18.75
N ASP A 299 11.79 7.84 17.62
CA ASP A 299 11.16 7.83 16.30
C ASP A 299 11.81 6.74 15.44
N SER A 300 11.21 5.56 15.48
CA SER A 300 11.72 4.37 14.79
C SER A 300 11.77 4.52 13.25
N GLN A 301 11.04 5.49 12.68
CA GLN A 301 11.02 5.75 11.23
C GLN A 301 12.34 6.38 10.76
N LEU A 302 13.10 7.00 11.66
CA LEU A 302 14.39 7.62 11.37
C LEU A 302 15.57 6.63 11.35
N VAL A 303 15.37 5.38 11.74
CA VAL A 303 16.45 4.37 11.82
C VAL A 303 17.14 4.21 10.46
N LEU A 304 16.40 3.87 9.40
CA LEU A 304 16.99 3.68 8.08
C LEU A 304 17.55 4.97 7.47
N PRO A 305 16.83 6.11 7.44
CA PRO A 305 17.40 7.37 6.96
C PRO A 305 18.71 7.75 7.68
N THR A 306 18.76 7.58 9.00
CA THR A 306 19.96 7.91 9.80
C THR A 306 21.12 6.96 9.50
N LEU A 307 20.86 5.64 9.39
CA LEU A 307 21.87 4.66 8.97
C LEU A 307 22.52 5.09 7.67
N ILE A 308 21.69 5.38 6.68
CA ILE A 308 22.16 5.71 5.34
C ILE A 308 22.98 7.01 5.33
N LEU A 309 22.48 8.07 5.97
CA LEU A 309 23.19 9.36 5.98
C LEU A 309 24.52 9.33 6.74
N ARG A 310 24.60 8.55 7.84
CA ARG A 310 25.79 8.54 8.69
C ARG A 310 26.84 7.52 8.29
N HIS A 311 26.42 6.36 7.77
CA HIS A 311 27.31 5.20 7.63
C HIS A 311 27.51 4.74 6.19
N THR A 312 26.88 5.39 5.19
CA THR A 312 27.02 4.95 3.80
C THR A 312 27.58 6.04 2.88
N PRO A 313 28.23 5.66 1.74
CA PRO A 313 28.72 6.64 0.78
C PRO A 313 27.57 7.37 0.09
N VAL A 314 27.85 8.58 -0.42
CA VAL A 314 26.86 9.47 -1.05
C VAL A 314 26.06 8.79 -2.16
N PHE A 315 26.68 7.91 -2.94
CA PHE A 315 25.98 7.16 -3.98
C PHE A 315 24.87 6.26 -3.41
N ALA A 316 25.13 5.56 -2.29
CA ALA A 316 24.14 4.78 -1.59
C ALA A 316 23.01 5.65 -1.02
N GLN A 317 23.34 6.85 -0.50
CA GLN A 317 22.35 7.82 -0.02
C GLN A 317 21.39 8.25 -1.14
N ILE A 318 21.93 8.57 -2.32
CA ILE A 318 21.12 8.92 -3.50
C ILE A 318 20.17 7.78 -3.89
N LEU A 319 20.69 6.55 -3.96
CA LEU A 319 19.89 5.37 -4.31
C LEU A 319 18.81 5.08 -3.25
N PHE A 320 19.12 5.26 -1.96
CA PHE A 320 18.15 5.05 -0.89
C PHE A 320 16.98 6.03 -0.98
N PHE A 321 17.27 7.34 -1.04
CA PHE A 321 16.19 8.32 -1.12
C PHE A 321 15.41 8.21 -2.44
N GLY A 322 16.07 7.84 -3.53
CA GLY A 322 15.42 7.49 -4.79
C GLY A 322 14.48 6.29 -4.65
N ALA A 323 14.93 5.21 -3.99
CA ALA A 323 14.12 4.02 -3.75
C ALA A 323 12.91 4.29 -2.83
N VAL A 324 13.12 5.03 -1.72
CA VAL A 324 12.04 5.41 -0.81
C VAL A 324 11.01 6.29 -1.50
N LEU A 325 11.45 7.31 -2.25
CA LEU A 325 10.54 8.16 -3.02
C LEU A 325 9.79 7.37 -4.09
N SER A 326 10.46 6.43 -4.78
CA SER A 326 9.81 5.52 -5.72
C SER A 326 8.69 4.73 -5.06
N ALA A 327 8.99 4.10 -3.92
CA ALA A 327 8.04 3.30 -3.16
C ALA A 327 6.82 4.14 -2.72
N VAL A 328 7.08 5.30 -2.12
CA VAL A 328 6.03 6.22 -1.65
C VAL A 328 5.17 6.74 -2.81
N MET A 329 5.79 7.16 -3.92
CA MET A 329 5.06 7.71 -5.07
C MET A 329 4.19 6.65 -5.75
N SER A 330 4.71 5.44 -5.93
CA SER A 330 3.97 4.32 -6.49
C SER A 330 2.75 3.97 -5.63
N CYS A 331 3.00 3.67 -4.35
CA CYS A 331 1.95 3.32 -3.41
C CYS A 331 0.89 4.43 -3.28
N ALA A 332 1.29 5.70 -3.11
CA ALA A 332 0.36 6.81 -2.97
C ALA A 332 -0.49 7.05 -4.23
N SER A 333 0.10 7.00 -5.43
CA SER A 333 -0.67 7.19 -6.67
C SER A 333 -1.71 6.08 -6.88
N ALA A 334 -1.34 4.85 -6.57
CA ALA A 334 -2.19 3.69 -6.64
C ALA A 334 -3.37 3.76 -5.66
N THR A 335 -3.06 4.10 -4.41
CA THR A 335 -4.03 4.16 -3.31
C THR A 335 -4.87 5.44 -3.33
N LEU A 336 -4.48 6.49 -4.05
CA LEU A 336 -5.33 7.63 -4.39
C LEU A 336 -6.29 7.31 -5.53
N LEU A 337 -5.81 6.64 -6.58
CA LEU A 337 -6.61 6.35 -7.76
C LEU A 337 -7.74 5.36 -7.46
N ALA A 338 -7.45 4.27 -6.75
CA ALA A 338 -8.39 3.18 -6.51
C ALA A 338 -9.69 3.63 -5.82
N PRO A 339 -9.66 4.26 -4.63
CA PRO A 339 -10.87 4.75 -3.96
C PRO A 339 -11.58 5.84 -4.74
N SER A 340 -10.83 6.70 -5.45
CA SER A 340 -11.40 7.78 -6.25
C SER A 340 -12.23 7.25 -7.43
N VAL A 341 -11.73 6.24 -8.13
CA VAL A 341 -12.46 5.54 -9.20
C VAL A 341 -13.71 4.88 -8.64
N MET A 342 -13.58 4.20 -7.50
CA MET A 342 -14.68 3.51 -6.84
C MET A 342 -15.77 4.47 -6.37
N LEU A 343 -15.42 5.55 -5.68
CA LEU A 343 -16.38 6.58 -5.27
C LEU A 343 -17.08 7.21 -6.47
N SER A 344 -16.33 7.49 -7.54
CA SER A 344 -16.92 8.06 -8.76
C SER A 344 -17.92 7.12 -9.39
N GLU A 345 -17.53 5.86 -9.65
CA GLU A 345 -18.38 4.88 -10.35
C GLU A 345 -19.57 4.40 -9.49
N ASN A 346 -19.30 4.08 -8.22
CA ASN A 346 -20.29 3.40 -7.38
C ASN A 346 -21.11 4.34 -6.49
N VAL A 347 -20.70 5.59 -6.31
CA VAL A 347 -21.47 6.57 -5.52
C VAL A 347 -21.98 7.69 -6.41
N ILE A 348 -21.09 8.42 -7.08
CA ILE A 348 -21.40 9.68 -7.76
C ILE A 348 -22.12 9.47 -9.09
N LYS A 349 -21.75 8.48 -9.89
CA LYS A 349 -22.35 8.20 -11.20
C LYS A 349 -23.86 7.97 -11.14
N GLY A 350 -24.34 7.33 -10.07
CA GLY A 350 -25.78 7.14 -9.85
C GLY A 350 -26.55 8.43 -9.61
N MET A 351 -25.86 9.50 -9.18
CA MET A 351 -26.45 10.83 -8.94
C MET A 351 -26.41 11.69 -10.23
N MET A 352 -25.57 11.33 -11.19
CA MET A 352 -25.32 12.09 -12.42
C MET A 352 -25.43 11.19 -13.69
N PRO A 353 -26.57 10.56 -13.95
CA PRO A 353 -26.70 9.52 -15.01
C PRO A 353 -26.61 10.09 -16.43
N HIS A 354 -26.68 11.41 -16.61
CA HIS A 354 -26.71 12.06 -17.93
C HIS A 354 -25.33 12.50 -18.45
N LEU A 355 -24.28 12.28 -17.67
CA LEU A 355 -22.93 12.71 -18.08
C LEU A 355 -22.39 11.80 -19.20
N SER A 356 -21.80 12.44 -20.21
CA SER A 356 -21.00 11.75 -21.22
C SER A 356 -19.72 11.16 -20.59
N ASP A 357 -19.09 10.20 -21.27
CA ASP A 357 -17.85 9.56 -20.79
C ASP A 357 -16.74 10.60 -20.51
N ARG A 358 -16.62 11.64 -21.35
CA ARG A 358 -15.64 12.71 -21.15
C ARG A 358 -15.95 13.59 -19.93
N GLU A 359 -17.21 13.89 -19.68
CA GLU A 359 -17.63 14.68 -18.52
C GLU A 359 -17.42 13.86 -17.25
N PHE A 360 -17.79 12.59 -17.28
CA PHE A 360 -17.59 11.70 -16.15
C PHE A 360 -16.10 11.50 -15.84
N LEU A 361 -15.23 11.44 -16.84
CA LEU A 361 -13.77 11.42 -16.63
C LEU A 361 -13.28 12.69 -15.89
N ARG A 362 -13.87 13.88 -16.18
CA ARG A 362 -13.54 15.11 -15.41
C ARG A 362 -13.99 15.00 -13.95
N VAL A 363 -15.17 14.43 -13.72
CA VAL A 363 -15.66 14.16 -12.35
C VAL A 363 -14.71 13.22 -11.62
N MET A 364 -14.28 12.11 -12.23
CA MET A 364 -13.30 11.20 -11.62
C MET A 364 -12.00 11.91 -11.23
N ARG A 365 -11.48 12.76 -12.13
CA ARG A 365 -10.28 13.55 -11.84
C ARG A 365 -10.48 14.52 -10.68
N LEU A 366 -11.64 15.14 -10.58
CA LEU A 366 -11.98 16.01 -9.44
C LEU A 366 -12.06 15.22 -8.14
N VAL A 367 -12.63 14.01 -8.17
CA VAL A 367 -12.70 13.13 -6.99
C VAL A 367 -11.31 12.74 -6.50
N VAL A 368 -10.34 12.48 -7.41
CA VAL A 368 -8.94 12.25 -7.01
C VAL A 368 -8.37 13.45 -6.25
N VAL A 369 -8.61 14.67 -6.75
CA VAL A 369 -8.13 15.90 -6.08
C VAL A 369 -8.78 16.11 -4.71
N VAL A 370 -10.10 15.93 -4.63
CA VAL A 370 -10.84 16.09 -3.35
C VAL A 370 -10.41 15.02 -2.36
N PHE A 371 -10.28 13.76 -2.78
CA PHE A 371 -9.82 12.68 -1.91
C PHE A 371 -8.41 12.94 -1.38
N ALA A 372 -7.49 13.38 -2.24
CA ALA A 372 -6.13 13.74 -1.83
C ALA A 372 -6.11 14.91 -0.84
N ALA A 373 -6.97 15.93 -1.02
CA ALA A 373 -7.08 17.06 -0.07
C ALA A 373 -7.55 16.60 1.32
N VAL A 374 -8.55 15.69 1.36
CA VAL A 374 -9.02 15.10 2.63
C VAL A 374 -7.92 14.30 3.30
N VAL A 375 -7.23 13.45 2.54
CA VAL A 375 -6.10 12.65 3.06
C VAL A 375 -4.96 13.53 3.56
N LEU A 376 -4.62 14.59 2.83
CA LEU A 376 -3.57 15.52 3.25
C LEU A 376 -3.92 16.20 4.57
N ALA A 377 -5.18 16.61 4.75
CA ALA A 377 -5.66 17.16 6.02
C ALA A 377 -5.50 16.17 7.17
N ILE A 378 -5.84 14.88 6.94
CA ILE A 378 -5.64 13.80 7.92
C ILE A 378 -4.14 13.61 8.20
N ALA A 379 -3.30 13.55 7.18
CA ALA A 379 -1.85 13.38 7.34
C ALA A 379 -1.21 14.50 8.19
N LEU A 380 -1.66 15.74 7.99
CA LEU A 380 -1.18 16.91 8.74
C LEU A 380 -1.65 16.94 10.20
N SER A 381 -2.79 16.33 10.51
CA SER A 381 -3.38 16.33 11.86
C SER A 381 -3.07 15.06 12.67
N SER A 382 -2.71 13.94 12.03
CA SER A 382 -2.53 12.66 12.70
C SER A 382 -1.18 12.53 13.41
N GLY A 383 -1.19 12.10 14.69
CA GLY A 383 -0.01 11.70 15.46
C GLY A 383 0.38 10.23 15.33
N SER A 384 -0.42 9.39 14.63
CA SER A 384 -0.20 7.95 14.53
C SER A 384 1.06 7.60 13.75
N SER A 385 1.67 6.44 14.08
CA SER A 385 2.80 5.90 13.31
C SER A 385 2.38 5.46 11.91
N ILE A 386 3.36 5.36 10.99
CA ILE A 386 3.13 4.92 9.60
C ILE A 386 2.51 3.52 9.59
N TYR A 387 3.07 2.58 10.37
CA TYR A 387 2.61 1.20 10.45
C TYR A 387 1.15 1.10 10.93
N GLN A 388 0.80 1.81 12.01
CA GLN A 388 -0.56 1.82 12.54
C GLN A 388 -1.60 2.40 11.55
N LEU A 389 -1.24 3.49 10.85
CA LEU A 389 -2.11 4.09 9.83
C LEU A 389 -2.45 3.09 8.71
N VAL A 390 -1.51 2.21 8.36
CA VAL A 390 -1.71 1.22 7.30
C VAL A 390 -2.47 0.00 7.81
N VAL A 391 -2.05 -0.59 8.93
CA VAL A 391 -2.67 -1.83 9.45
C VAL A 391 -4.14 -1.62 9.81
N ASN A 392 -4.50 -0.52 10.46
CA ASN A 392 -5.89 -0.21 10.82
C ASN A 392 -6.83 -0.04 9.61
N THR A 393 -6.27 0.27 8.44
CA THR A 393 -7.00 0.36 7.17
C THR A 393 -7.77 -0.93 6.83
N TYR A 394 -7.16 -2.10 7.08
CA TYR A 394 -7.70 -3.38 6.65
C TYR A 394 -8.79 -3.96 7.57
N ASN A 395 -8.87 -3.49 8.79
CA ASN A 395 -9.92 -3.90 9.72
C ASN A 395 -11.31 -3.53 9.18
N VAL A 396 -11.48 -2.31 8.66
CA VAL A 396 -12.75 -1.84 8.08
C VAL A 396 -13.17 -2.68 6.89
N THR A 397 -12.25 -2.99 5.98
CA THR A 397 -12.56 -3.79 4.79
C THR A 397 -12.84 -5.26 5.10
N LEU A 398 -12.15 -5.81 6.11
CA LEU A 398 -12.40 -7.17 6.59
C LEU A 398 -13.86 -7.29 7.07
N VAL A 399 -14.29 -6.41 7.95
CA VAL A 399 -15.62 -6.52 8.59
C VAL A 399 -16.77 -6.09 7.68
N ALA A 400 -16.55 -5.13 6.77
CA ALA A 400 -17.60 -4.57 5.92
C ALA A 400 -17.71 -5.26 4.55
N ALA A 401 -16.60 -5.62 3.92
CA ALA A 401 -16.57 -5.95 2.50
C ALA A 401 -16.20 -7.42 2.20
N PHE A 402 -15.33 -8.04 3.00
CA PHE A 402 -14.81 -9.38 2.72
C PHE A 402 -15.89 -10.45 2.73
N VAL A 403 -16.72 -10.50 3.77
CA VAL A 403 -17.77 -11.53 3.88
C VAL A 403 -18.78 -11.43 2.74
N PRO A 404 -19.36 -10.25 2.41
CA PRO A 404 -20.23 -10.11 1.24
C PRO A 404 -19.54 -10.49 -0.07
N LEU A 405 -18.24 -10.19 -0.24
CA LEU A 405 -17.48 -10.55 -1.44
C LEU A 405 -17.38 -12.07 -1.59
N CYS A 406 -16.88 -12.75 -0.56
CA CYS A 406 -16.69 -14.19 -0.58
C CYS A 406 -18.00 -14.95 -0.72
N ALA A 407 -19.02 -14.58 0.07
CA ALA A 407 -20.33 -15.18 -0.05
C ALA A 407 -20.93 -14.97 -1.44
N GLY A 408 -20.77 -13.77 -2.02
CA GLY A 408 -21.28 -13.47 -3.35
C GLY A 408 -20.60 -14.26 -4.47
N LEU A 409 -19.29 -14.51 -4.36
CA LEU A 409 -18.51 -15.22 -5.37
C LEU A 409 -18.60 -16.75 -5.28
N PHE A 410 -18.71 -17.28 -4.06
CA PHE A 410 -18.54 -18.72 -3.83
C PHE A 410 -19.82 -19.42 -3.31
N TRP A 411 -20.79 -18.67 -2.82
CA TRP A 411 -22.03 -19.23 -2.27
C TRP A 411 -23.27 -18.77 -3.03
N PRO A 412 -23.87 -19.61 -3.90
CA PRO A 412 -25.04 -19.23 -4.72
C PRO A 412 -26.27 -18.79 -3.90
N ARG A 413 -26.40 -19.29 -2.67
CA ARG A 413 -27.54 -18.99 -1.78
C ARG A 413 -27.37 -17.68 -1.00
N ALA A 414 -26.26 -16.94 -1.15
CA ALA A 414 -26.09 -15.64 -0.49
C ALA A 414 -27.19 -14.65 -0.90
N THR A 415 -27.81 -14.00 0.09
CA THR A 415 -28.90 -13.05 -0.11
C THR A 415 -28.46 -11.63 0.16
N THR A 416 -29.19 -10.65 -0.36
CA THR A 416 -28.94 -9.22 -0.08
C THR A 416 -29.09 -8.88 1.40
N GLN A 417 -30.11 -9.47 2.07
CA GLN A 417 -30.33 -9.29 3.51
C GLN A 417 -29.16 -9.85 4.33
N GLY A 418 -28.63 -11.02 3.94
CA GLY A 418 -27.47 -11.61 4.57
C GLY A 418 -26.22 -10.75 4.40
N ALA A 419 -26.01 -10.17 3.22
CA ALA A 419 -24.90 -9.26 2.96
C ALA A 419 -25.00 -7.97 3.79
N LEU A 420 -26.18 -7.33 3.85
CA LEU A 420 -26.42 -6.15 4.68
C LEU A 420 -26.27 -6.47 6.17
N GLY A 421 -26.82 -7.59 6.61
CA GLY A 421 -26.69 -8.05 8.00
C GLY A 421 -25.24 -8.28 8.41
N ALA A 422 -24.43 -8.95 7.56
CA ALA A 422 -23.02 -9.18 7.79
C ALA A 422 -22.22 -7.85 7.86
N LEU A 423 -22.48 -6.92 6.94
CA LEU A 423 -21.83 -5.61 6.88
C LEU A 423 -22.15 -4.79 8.14
N VAL A 424 -23.45 -4.67 8.49
CA VAL A 424 -23.87 -3.87 9.66
C VAL A 424 -23.35 -4.50 10.95
N ALA A 425 -23.51 -5.81 11.14
CA ALA A 425 -23.03 -6.51 12.32
C ALA A 425 -21.49 -6.39 12.46
N GLY A 426 -20.74 -6.55 11.36
CA GLY A 426 -19.29 -6.38 11.34
C GLY A 426 -18.85 -4.98 11.76
N LEU A 427 -19.44 -3.94 11.16
CA LEU A 427 -19.14 -2.54 11.49
C LEU A 427 -19.53 -2.19 12.93
N MET A 428 -20.69 -2.64 13.39
CA MET A 428 -21.15 -2.40 14.77
C MET A 428 -20.23 -3.07 15.79
N THR A 429 -19.82 -4.31 15.52
CA THR A 429 -18.90 -5.03 16.39
C THR A 429 -17.54 -4.34 16.44
N TRP A 430 -16.98 -3.99 15.27
CA TRP A 430 -15.70 -3.29 15.19
C TRP A 430 -15.75 -1.93 15.89
N ALA A 431 -16.75 -1.10 15.59
CA ALA A 431 -16.92 0.21 16.23
C ALA A 431 -17.15 0.08 17.75
N GLY A 432 -17.91 -0.93 18.19
CA GLY A 432 -18.13 -1.19 19.61
C GLY A 432 -16.84 -1.58 20.35
N LEU A 433 -16.01 -2.43 19.73
CA LEU A 433 -14.72 -2.79 20.31
C LEU A 433 -13.73 -1.62 20.31
N GLU A 434 -13.72 -0.79 19.27
CA GLU A 434 -12.85 0.40 19.18
C GLU A 434 -13.23 1.45 20.24
N LEU A 435 -14.54 1.68 20.45
CA LEU A 435 -15.03 2.73 21.36
C LEU A 435 -15.09 2.30 22.83
N PHE A 436 -15.37 1.02 23.11
CA PHE A 436 -15.67 0.51 24.45
C PHE A 436 -14.78 -0.66 24.86
N GLY A 437 -13.95 -1.21 23.96
CA GLY A 437 -13.02 -2.30 24.26
C GLY A 437 -11.84 -1.86 25.12
N PRO A 438 -11.10 -2.80 25.73
CA PRO A 438 -9.86 -2.50 26.40
C PRO A 438 -8.84 -1.91 25.42
N SER A 439 -8.07 -0.92 25.85
CA SER A 439 -7.02 -0.29 25.02
C SER A 439 -6.09 -1.38 24.43
N GLY A 440 -6.07 -1.53 23.13
CA GLY A 440 -5.31 -2.57 22.42
C GLY A 440 -6.07 -3.86 22.11
N SER A 441 -7.40 -3.86 22.16
CA SER A 441 -8.24 -5.03 21.81
C SER A 441 -8.43 -5.25 20.30
N ILE A 442 -7.94 -4.32 19.46
CA ILE A 442 -7.98 -4.43 17.98
C ILE A 442 -6.62 -4.08 17.38
#